data_5650c6515a159fe4cc201d3b9b0844f3
#
_entry.id   5650c6515a159fe4cc201d3b9b0844f3
#
_cell.length_a   1.000
_cell.length_b   1.000
_cell.length_c   1.000
_cell.angle_alpha   90.00
_cell.angle_beta   90.00
_cell.angle_gamma   90.00
#
_symmetry.space_group_name_H-M   'P 1'
#
loop_
_entity.id
_entity.type
_entity.pdbx_description
1 polymer ?
#
loop_
_entity_poly.entity_id
_entity_poly.type
_entity_poly.pdbx_seq_one_letter_code
_entity_poly.pdbx_strand_id
1 'polypeptide(L)'
;VQYDESYISKWISGKLLPAEKNHEIIFQNISECIVNSLNPDTIPMFLQEYQVRNLQDLQFAIYDNLESEYSYVKELRSSTGSEVASKISYYPELTLDQFIFKMKHPSLRKVQSLNIYAMVDILNIDLNYQMMITELNGLYNDRGLVLPGVHFSLMINLDTPNLSSTYIKSFLTNVLSNLSNIDFDLYCGSQAQKKLVFAIKDIYSISGMLVDQSHCLSVTTIEDSSLSTELYHKIRLLCNKESLLIRKTTIENMIRNHEYEHSLFAQNSSSILGHFTEHFLPDDLYEELFNKYSSIFNNLKPETLKRLHTITAQLLRCSSVKIILYASVFNDFIVSGELDFYGFRIQLTPEQRLRYIKHVDELRQNNEQLDLKVLPN
;
A
#
# COMPACT_ATOMS: atom_id res chain seq x y z
N VAL A 1 -27.81 28.66 4.08
CA VAL A 1 -28.78 27.60 3.74
C VAL A 1 -30.06 27.90 4.50
N GLN A 2 -31.19 28.14 3.81
CA GLN A 2 -32.49 28.48 4.44
C GLN A 2 -33.21 27.22 5.03
N TYR A 3 -32.45 26.31 5.64
CA TYR A 3 -32.99 25.09 6.24
C TYR A 3 -32.76 25.10 7.76
N ASP A 4 -33.71 24.56 8.49
CA ASP A 4 -33.61 24.35 9.95
C ASP A 4 -32.44 23.43 10.29
N GLU A 5 -31.74 23.72 11.38
CA GLU A 5 -30.57 22.91 11.83
C GLU A 5 -30.90 21.42 11.99
N SER A 6 -32.16 21.09 12.31
CA SER A 6 -32.62 19.72 12.43
C SER A 6 -32.56 18.95 11.10
N TYR A 7 -32.76 19.62 9.95
CA TYR A 7 -32.62 19.01 8.66
C TYR A 7 -31.15 18.76 8.30
N ILE A 8 -30.28 19.73 8.56
CA ILE A 8 -28.84 19.61 8.34
C ILE A 8 -28.27 18.44 9.17
N SER A 9 -28.65 18.36 10.45
CA SER A 9 -28.26 17.25 11.32
C SER A 9 -28.72 15.87 10.78
N LYS A 10 -29.91 15.79 10.21
CA LYS A 10 -30.44 14.56 9.60
C LYS A 10 -29.71 14.19 8.31
N TRP A 11 -29.27 15.18 7.53
CA TRP A 11 -28.47 14.93 6.33
C TRP A 11 -27.07 14.46 6.70
N ILE A 12 -26.39 15.11 7.65
CA ILE A 12 -25.06 14.70 8.14
C ILE A 12 -25.10 13.28 8.74
N SER A 13 -26.18 12.94 9.47
CA SER A 13 -26.35 11.60 10.05
C SER A 13 -26.83 10.54 9.04
N GLY A 14 -27.07 10.90 7.79
CA GLY A 14 -27.62 10.02 6.76
C GLY A 14 -29.05 9.53 7.02
N LYS A 15 -29.77 10.12 7.97
CA LYS A 15 -31.18 9.76 8.26
C LYS A 15 -32.14 10.27 7.22
N LEU A 16 -31.84 11.40 6.62
CA LEU A 16 -32.62 12.02 5.56
C LEU A 16 -31.67 12.43 4.41
N LEU A 17 -32.18 12.44 3.18
CA LEU A 17 -31.47 13.03 2.04
C LEU A 17 -32.14 14.36 1.64
N PRO A 18 -31.38 15.32 1.10
CA PRO A 18 -31.97 16.47 0.40
C PRO A 18 -32.97 16.03 -0.67
N ALA A 19 -34.01 16.83 -0.88
CA ALA A 19 -35.00 16.53 -1.90
C ALA A 19 -34.37 16.63 -3.31
N GLU A 20 -34.70 15.69 -4.19
CA GLU A 20 -34.15 15.58 -5.54
C GLU A 20 -34.22 16.89 -6.38
N LYS A 21 -35.27 17.68 -6.15
CA LYS A 21 -35.46 18.96 -6.85
C LYS A 21 -34.52 20.07 -6.40
N ASN A 22 -33.89 19.93 -5.22
CA ASN A 22 -33.16 21.02 -4.59
C ASN A 22 -31.73 20.66 -4.19
N HIS A 23 -31.30 19.40 -4.39
CA HIS A 23 -30.00 18.94 -3.90
C HIS A 23 -28.83 19.72 -4.50
N GLU A 24 -28.84 20.02 -5.80
CA GLU A 24 -27.79 20.80 -6.47
C GLU A 24 -27.61 22.18 -5.84
N ILE A 25 -28.72 22.91 -5.61
CA ILE A 25 -28.69 24.24 -4.99
C ILE A 25 -28.21 24.16 -3.55
N ILE A 26 -28.62 23.12 -2.83
CA ILE A 26 -28.22 22.89 -1.45
C ILE A 26 -26.71 22.63 -1.37
N PHE A 27 -26.16 21.77 -2.25
CA PHE A 27 -24.74 21.43 -2.26
C PHE A 27 -23.89 22.61 -2.72
N GLN A 28 -24.35 23.38 -3.69
CA GLN A 28 -23.69 24.61 -4.07
C GLN A 28 -23.61 25.61 -2.92
N ASN A 29 -24.71 25.82 -2.19
CA ASN A 29 -24.72 26.71 -1.02
C ASN A 29 -23.87 26.17 0.14
N ILE A 30 -23.83 24.86 0.36
CA ILE A 30 -23.01 24.25 1.40
C ILE A 30 -21.52 24.40 1.04
N SER A 31 -21.11 24.08 -0.17
CA SER A 31 -19.72 24.21 -0.62
C SER A 31 -19.23 25.65 -0.55
N GLU A 32 -20.06 26.62 -0.98
CA GLU A 32 -19.76 28.04 -0.87
C GLU A 32 -19.65 28.49 0.59
N CYS A 33 -20.56 28.05 1.44
CA CYS A 33 -20.54 28.39 2.87
C CYS A 33 -19.29 27.84 3.56
N ILE A 34 -18.90 26.60 3.26
CA ILE A 34 -17.69 25.99 3.81
C ILE A 34 -16.47 26.81 3.41
N VAL A 35 -16.28 27.09 2.11
CA VAL A 35 -15.12 27.83 1.62
C VAL A 35 -15.05 29.23 2.19
N ASN A 36 -16.18 29.94 2.28
CA ASN A 36 -16.26 31.30 2.83
C ASN A 36 -16.05 31.36 4.34
N SER A 37 -16.24 30.24 5.04
CA SER A 37 -16.04 30.15 6.51
C SER A 37 -14.65 29.66 6.93
N LEU A 38 -13.79 29.29 5.98
CA LEU A 38 -12.44 28.85 6.26
C LEU A 38 -11.58 29.97 6.84
N ASN A 39 -10.86 29.63 7.92
CA ASN A 39 -9.83 30.52 8.44
C ASN A 39 -8.65 30.59 7.45
N PRO A 40 -8.09 31.80 7.17
CA PRO A 40 -6.91 31.96 6.31
C PRO A 40 -5.75 30.99 6.64
N ASP A 41 -5.55 30.68 7.91
CA ASP A 41 -4.48 29.76 8.36
C ASP A 41 -4.75 28.29 7.99
N THR A 42 -6.01 27.91 7.76
CA THR A 42 -6.40 26.53 7.43
C THR A 42 -6.58 26.30 5.93
N ILE A 43 -6.69 27.37 5.12
CA ILE A 43 -6.84 27.29 3.67
C ILE A 43 -5.76 26.42 3.01
N PRO A 44 -4.44 26.62 3.29
CA PRO A 44 -3.41 25.80 2.66
C PRO A 44 -3.56 24.30 2.92
N MET A 45 -4.02 23.94 4.12
CA MET A 45 -4.28 22.55 4.51
C MET A 45 -5.42 21.95 3.68
N PHE A 46 -6.53 22.68 3.52
CA PHE A 46 -7.66 22.22 2.71
C PHE A 46 -7.32 22.15 1.21
N LEU A 47 -6.57 23.11 0.68
CA LEU A 47 -6.10 23.06 -0.71
C LEU A 47 -5.21 21.84 -0.96
N GLN A 48 -4.35 21.51 0.00
CA GLN A 48 -3.50 20.31 -0.06
C GLN A 48 -4.33 19.04 0.09
N GLU A 49 -5.28 18.97 1.03
CA GLU A 49 -6.13 17.80 1.28
C GLU A 49 -6.99 17.45 0.07
N TYR A 50 -7.61 18.48 -0.55
CA TYR A 50 -8.40 18.30 -1.77
C TYR A 50 -7.55 18.33 -3.05
N GLN A 51 -6.24 18.56 -2.93
CA GLN A 51 -5.28 18.61 -4.04
C GLN A 51 -5.68 19.61 -5.14
N VAL A 52 -6.17 20.76 -4.73
CA VAL A 52 -6.61 21.86 -5.61
C VAL A 52 -5.75 23.09 -5.41
N ARG A 53 -5.75 24.00 -6.41
CA ARG A 53 -4.81 25.13 -6.44
C ARG A 53 -5.38 26.43 -5.88
N ASN A 54 -6.68 26.54 -5.82
CA ASN A 54 -7.37 27.77 -5.41
C ASN A 54 -8.70 27.46 -4.74
N LEU A 55 -9.30 28.48 -4.11
CA LEU A 55 -10.57 28.34 -3.38
C LEU A 55 -11.76 28.00 -4.31
N GLN A 56 -11.72 28.40 -5.57
CA GLN A 56 -12.78 28.08 -6.52
C GLN A 56 -12.78 26.60 -6.87
N ASP A 57 -11.60 26.04 -7.12
CA ASP A 57 -11.44 24.60 -7.35
C ASP A 57 -11.79 23.79 -6.08
N LEU A 58 -11.46 24.33 -4.89
CA LEU A 58 -11.86 23.72 -3.61
C LEU A 58 -13.38 23.67 -3.45
N GLN A 59 -14.07 24.76 -3.77
CA GLN A 59 -15.53 24.81 -3.74
C GLN A 59 -16.13 23.76 -4.66
N PHE A 60 -15.60 23.65 -5.87
CA PHE A 60 -16.04 22.65 -6.85
C PHE A 60 -15.79 21.21 -6.37
N ALA A 61 -14.61 20.93 -5.80
CA ALA A 61 -14.29 19.61 -5.25
C ALA A 61 -15.21 19.22 -4.08
N ILE A 62 -15.54 20.16 -3.19
CA ILE A 62 -16.50 19.93 -2.11
C ILE A 62 -17.89 19.64 -2.66
N TYR A 63 -18.34 20.42 -3.66
CA TYR A 63 -19.62 20.21 -4.32
C TYR A 63 -19.72 18.81 -4.94
N ASP A 64 -18.70 18.40 -5.69
CA ASP A 64 -18.65 17.11 -6.39
C ASP A 64 -18.62 15.93 -5.40
N ASN A 65 -17.96 16.09 -4.27
CA ASN A 65 -18.01 15.13 -3.18
C ASN A 65 -19.41 14.96 -2.59
N LEU A 66 -20.11 16.07 -2.36
CA LEU A 66 -21.49 16.03 -1.83
C LEU A 66 -22.45 15.36 -2.82
N GLU A 67 -22.32 15.66 -4.11
CA GLU A 67 -23.12 15.07 -5.17
C GLU A 67 -22.86 13.56 -5.30
N SER A 68 -21.61 13.14 -5.23
CA SER A 68 -21.22 11.73 -5.28
C SER A 68 -21.77 10.94 -4.09
N GLU A 69 -21.66 11.48 -2.87
CA GLU A 69 -22.21 10.85 -1.65
C GLU A 69 -23.75 10.79 -1.69
N TYR A 70 -24.40 11.84 -2.17
CA TYR A 70 -25.86 11.86 -2.32
C TYR A 70 -26.33 10.78 -3.28
N SER A 71 -25.73 10.69 -4.45
CA SER A 71 -26.05 9.71 -5.46
C SER A 71 -25.87 8.29 -4.92
N TYR A 72 -24.75 8.03 -4.22
CA TYR A 72 -24.48 6.75 -3.59
C TYR A 72 -25.54 6.36 -2.52
N VAL A 73 -25.87 7.28 -1.60
CA VAL A 73 -26.86 6.98 -0.55
C VAL A 73 -28.26 6.85 -1.12
N LYS A 74 -28.61 7.62 -2.17
CA LYS A 74 -29.90 7.50 -2.88
C LYS A 74 -30.07 6.12 -3.49
N GLU A 75 -29.02 5.59 -4.11
CA GLU A 75 -29.04 4.25 -4.72
C GLU A 75 -29.09 3.14 -3.67
N LEU A 76 -28.35 3.25 -2.58
CA LEU A 76 -28.46 2.32 -1.45
C LEU A 76 -29.88 2.21 -0.92
N ARG A 77 -30.66 3.31 -0.91
CA ARG A 77 -32.06 3.32 -0.44
C ARG A 77 -33.02 2.78 -1.47
N SER A 78 -32.75 2.93 -2.76
CA SER A 78 -33.58 2.39 -3.83
C SER A 78 -33.39 0.88 -4.02
N SER A 79 -32.25 0.33 -3.63
CA SER A 79 -31.89 -1.08 -3.80
C SER A 79 -32.41 -2.02 -2.70
N THR A 80 -33.10 -1.53 -1.67
CA THR A 80 -33.70 -2.36 -0.62
C THR A 80 -34.92 -3.20 -1.08
N GLY A 81 -35.20 -3.29 -2.37
CA GLY A 81 -36.37 -3.98 -2.92
C GLY A 81 -36.22 -4.69 -4.27
N SER A 82 -35.05 -4.72 -4.89
CA SER A 82 -34.86 -5.46 -6.16
C SER A 82 -33.42 -5.99 -6.27
N GLU A 83 -33.23 -7.07 -7.03
CA GLU A 83 -31.95 -7.64 -7.43
C GLU A 83 -30.93 -6.53 -7.69
N VAL A 84 -29.75 -6.65 -7.06
CA VAL A 84 -28.65 -5.69 -7.18
C VAL A 84 -28.28 -5.58 -8.67
N ALA A 85 -28.84 -4.57 -9.35
CA ALA A 85 -28.41 -4.25 -10.69
C ALA A 85 -26.94 -3.85 -10.63
N SER A 86 -26.09 -4.59 -11.34
CA SER A 86 -24.66 -4.28 -11.44
C SER A 86 -24.51 -2.86 -12.00
N LYS A 87 -23.91 -1.95 -11.20
CA LYS A 87 -23.73 -0.57 -11.64
C LYS A 87 -22.42 -0.47 -12.41
N ILE A 88 -22.56 -0.29 -13.71
CA ILE A 88 -21.45 0.02 -14.61
C ILE A 88 -21.71 1.39 -15.18
N SER A 89 -20.75 2.32 -14.99
CA SER A 89 -20.81 3.65 -15.59
C SER A 89 -19.69 3.80 -16.61
N TYR A 90 -20.00 4.45 -17.72
CA TYR A 90 -19.08 4.69 -18.82
C TYR A 90 -18.90 6.18 -19.05
N TYR A 91 -17.64 6.60 -19.20
CA TYR A 91 -17.24 7.97 -19.50
C TYR A 91 -16.37 7.96 -20.77
N PRO A 92 -16.78 8.66 -21.83
CA PRO A 92 -16.02 8.69 -23.09
C PRO A 92 -14.59 9.20 -22.90
N GLU A 93 -14.44 10.26 -22.08
CA GLU A 93 -13.18 10.91 -21.77
C GLU A 93 -13.22 11.48 -20.35
N LEU A 94 -12.10 11.38 -19.64
CA LEU A 94 -11.87 12.03 -18.35
C LEU A 94 -10.46 12.62 -18.32
N THR A 95 -10.29 13.71 -17.57
CA THR A 95 -8.96 14.13 -17.13
C THR A 95 -8.42 13.16 -16.08
N LEU A 96 -7.10 13.13 -15.90
CA LEU A 96 -6.51 12.29 -14.84
C LEU A 96 -6.94 12.72 -13.44
N ASP A 97 -7.18 14.01 -13.20
CA ASP A 97 -7.77 14.48 -11.93
C ASP A 97 -9.12 13.82 -11.67
N GLN A 98 -10.01 13.82 -12.66
CA GLN A 98 -11.31 13.19 -12.56
C GLN A 98 -11.21 11.66 -12.39
N PHE A 99 -10.26 11.03 -13.09
CA PHE A 99 -10.01 9.61 -12.95
C PHE A 99 -9.54 9.23 -11.53
N ILE A 100 -8.55 9.96 -11.00
CA ILE A 100 -8.01 9.76 -9.65
C ILE A 100 -9.09 10.04 -8.60
N PHE A 101 -9.90 11.07 -8.81
CA PHE A 101 -11.04 11.34 -7.93
C PHE A 101 -12.02 10.17 -7.89
N LYS A 102 -12.38 9.59 -9.04
CA LYS A 102 -13.24 8.41 -9.11
C LYS A 102 -12.57 7.15 -8.54
N MET A 103 -11.26 7.03 -8.63
CA MET A 103 -10.50 5.96 -7.99
C MET A 103 -10.65 5.98 -6.46
N LYS A 104 -10.81 7.19 -5.87
CA LYS A 104 -11.05 7.39 -4.42
C LYS A 104 -12.52 7.18 -4.04
N HIS A 105 -13.12 6.09 -4.49
CA HIS A 105 -14.55 5.82 -4.32
C HIS A 105 -14.96 5.75 -2.83
N PRO A 106 -16.11 6.34 -2.43
CA PRO A 106 -16.55 6.40 -1.03
C PRO A 106 -16.70 5.05 -0.34
N SER A 107 -17.01 3.98 -1.07
CA SER A 107 -17.12 2.63 -0.52
C SER A 107 -15.83 2.13 0.11
N LEU A 108 -14.67 2.67 -0.31
CA LEU A 108 -13.35 2.28 0.21
C LEU A 108 -13.15 2.69 1.67
N ARG A 109 -13.84 3.74 2.12
CA ARG A 109 -13.74 4.25 3.51
C ARG A 109 -14.39 3.35 4.56
N LYS A 110 -15.17 2.35 4.13
CA LYS A 110 -15.96 1.48 5.02
C LYS A 110 -15.35 0.11 5.27
N VAL A 111 -14.18 -0.15 4.71
CA VAL A 111 -13.59 -1.49 4.67
C VAL A 111 -12.38 -1.59 5.59
N GLN A 112 -12.27 -2.71 6.32
CA GLN A 112 -11.14 -2.96 7.24
C GLN A 112 -9.86 -3.45 6.56
N SER A 113 -9.96 -4.00 5.36
CA SER A 113 -8.82 -4.43 4.56
C SER A 113 -9.09 -4.24 3.08
N LEU A 114 -8.07 -3.84 2.34
CA LEU A 114 -8.12 -3.57 0.91
C LEU A 114 -7.08 -4.41 0.19
N ASN A 115 -7.55 -5.18 -0.78
CA ASN A 115 -6.70 -5.88 -1.73
C ASN A 115 -6.86 -5.23 -3.09
N ILE A 116 -5.81 -4.61 -3.59
CA ILE A 116 -5.82 -3.82 -4.82
C ILE A 116 -4.83 -4.42 -5.81
N TYR A 117 -5.29 -4.69 -7.03
CA TYR A 117 -4.43 -4.91 -8.19
C TYR A 117 -4.62 -3.78 -9.19
N ALA A 118 -3.50 -3.22 -9.65
CA ALA A 118 -3.50 -2.13 -10.62
C ALA A 118 -2.53 -2.43 -11.79
N MET A 119 -2.90 -1.96 -12.97
CA MET A 119 -2.02 -1.88 -14.14
C MET A 119 -2.03 -0.43 -14.60
N VAL A 120 -0.88 0.23 -14.50
CA VAL A 120 -0.77 1.66 -14.77
C VAL A 120 0.47 1.96 -15.61
N ASP A 121 0.27 2.66 -16.70
CA ASP A 121 1.37 3.23 -17.49
C ASP A 121 1.92 4.50 -16.84
N ILE A 122 2.38 4.32 -15.59
CA ILE A 122 2.65 5.41 -14.66
C ILE A 122 3.80 6.31 -15.10
N LEU A 123 4.78 5.77 -15.85
CA LEU A 123 5.93 6.54 -16.31
C LEU A 123 5.60 7.48 -17.48
N ASN A 124 4.44 7.30 -18.12
CA ASN A 124 3.93 8.14 -19.20
C ASN A 124 2.89 9.18 -18.73
N ILE A 125 2.70 9.35 -17.42
CA ILE A 125 1.88 10.40 -16.85
C ILE A 125 2.74 11.46 -16.16
N ASP A 126 2.20 12.67 -15.96
CA ASP A 126 2.89 13.75 -15.25
C ASP A 126 3.26 13.35 -13.83
N LEU A 127 4.39 13.84 -13.34
CA LEU A 127 4.95 13.51 -12.03
C LEU A 127 3.97 13.72 -10.88
N ASN A 128 3.15 14.78 -10.95
CA ASN A 128 2.15 15.06 -9.93
C ASN A 128 1.12 13.91 -9.82
N TYR A 129 0.64 13.39 -10.96
CA TYR A 129 -0.30 12.27 -10.99
C TYR A 129 0.35 10.95 -10.57
N GLN A 130 1.64 10.75 -10.90
CA GLN A 130 2.39 9.60 -10.40
C GLN A 130 2.39 9.57 -8.88
N MET A 131 2.66 10.72 -8.24
CA MET A 131 2.62 10.85 -6.78
C MET A 131 1.22 10.59 -6.23
N MET A 132 0.19 11.19 -6.82
CA MET A 132 -1.21 11.01 -6.38
C MET A 132 -1.68 9.55 -6.46
N ILE A 133 -1.23 8.80 -7.45
CA ILE A 133 -1.55 7.37 -7.62
C ILE A 133 -0.77 6.51 -6.61
N THR A 134 0.46 6.88 -6.29
CA THR A 134 1.31 6.13 -5.35
C THR A 134 1.08 6.53 -3.90
N GLU A 135 0.56 7.73 -3.64
CA GLU A 135 0.16 8.20 -2.31
C GLU A 135 -1.21 7.64 -1.91
N LEU A 136 -1.28 6.32 -1.73
CA LEU A 136 -2.51 5.67 -1.23
C LEU A 136 -2.92 6.18 0.16
N ASN A 137 -2.01 6.82 0.90
CA ASN A 137 -2.31 7.46 2.18
C ASN A 137 -3.42 8.52 2.09
N GLY A 138 -3.54 9.24 0.97
CA GLY A 138 -4.64 10.18 0.71
C GLY A 138 -6.01 9.52 0.58
N LEU A 139 -6.08 8.21 0.33
CA LEU A 139 -7.35 7.47 0.29
C LEU A 139 -7.92 7.21 1.69
N TYR A 140 -7.10 7.30 2.76
CA TYR A 140 -7.46 6.78 4.09
C TYR A 140 -7.19 7.73 5.26
N ASN A 141 -6.60 8.90 5.02
CA ASN A 141 -6.10 9.77 6.09
C ASN A 141 -7.18 10.63 6.77
N ASP A 142 -8.46 10.28 6.67
CA ASP A 142 -9.51 10.96 7.40
C ASP A 142 -9.64 10.40 8.83
N ARG A 143 -9.14 11.14 9.82
CA ARG A 143 -9.54 11.11 11.23
C ARG A 143 -8.93 10.07 12.16
N GLY A 144 -7.64 9.75 12.07
CA GLY A 144 -6.98 9.00 13.16
C GLY A 144 -7.52 7.57 13.36
N LEU A 145 -8.21 7.02 12.37
CA LEU A 145 -8.62 5.63 12.32
C LEU A 145 -7.41 4.78 11.93
N VAL A 146 -7.24 3.65 12.60
CA VAL A 146 -6.27 2.62 12.24
C VAL A 146 -6.45 2.33 10.75
N LEU A 147 -5.39 2.56 9.96
CA LEU A 147 -5.40 2.28 8.52
C LEU A 147 -5.81 0.82 8.32
N PRO A 148 -6.78 0.53 7.43
CA PRO A 148 -7.09 -0.84 7.06
C PRO A 148 -5.82 -1.51 6.54
N GLY A 149 -5.69 -2.81 6.73
CA GLY A 149 -4.62 -3.57 6.09
C GLY A 149 -4.73 -3.40 4.57
N VAL A 150 -3.75 -2.75 3.95
CA VAL A 150 -3.74 -2.55 2.50
C VAL A 150 -2.67 -3.45 1.89
N HIS A 151 -3.09 -4.29 0.95
CA HIS A 151 -2.19 -4.98 0.03
C HIS A 151 -2.36 -4.40 -1.37
N PHE A 152 -1.32 -3.77 -1.90
CA PHE A 152 -1.33 -3.11 -3.18
C PHE A 152 -0.33 -3.75 -4.15
N SER A 153 -0.84 -4.33 -5.22
CA SER A 153 -0.04 -4.89 -6.32
C SER A 153 -0.14 -3.99 -7.54
N LEU A 154 0.97 -3.42 -7.96
CA LEU A 154 1.06 -2.51 -9.10
C LEU A 154 1.91 -3.11 -10.23
N MET A 155 1.35 -3.22 -11.41
CA MET A 155 2.08 -3.52 -12.64
C MET A 155 2.38 -2.23 -13.40
N ILE A 156 3.64 -2.02 -13.75
CA ILE A 156 4.11 -0.88 -14.54
C ILE A 156 4.81 -1.36 -15.82
N ASN A 157 4.90 -0.48 -16.81
CA ASN A 157 5.72 -0.70 -17.98
C ASN A 157 7.03 0.08 -17.86
N LEU A 158 8.18 -0.62 -17.90
CA LEU A 158 9.51 0.00 -17.90
C LEU A 158 10.10 0.14 -19.31
N ASP A 159 9.49 -0.46 -20.33
CA ASP A 159 9.95 -0.42 -21.72
C ASP A 159 9.54 0.90 -22.39
N THR A 160 9.94 2.00 -21.83
CA THR A 160 9.63 3.34 -22.35
C THR A 160 10.91 3.94 -22.94
N PRO A 161 10.99 4.14 -24.27
CA PRO A 161 12.26 4.38 -24.98
C PRO A 161 12.97 5.69 -24.63
N ASN A 162 12.35 6.60 -23.87
CA ASN A 162 12.88 7.93 -23.58
C ASN A 162 13.19 8.19 -22.10
N LEU A 163 13.11 7.17 -21.23
CA LEU A 163 13.32 7.36 -19.81
C LEU A 163 14.79 7.14 -19.41
N SER A 164 15.37 8.11 -18.72
CA SER A 164 16.71 7.93 -18.16
C SER A 164 16.67 6.98 -16.96
N SER A 165 17.75 6.22 -16.76
CA SER A 165 17.86 5.32 -15.60
C SER A 165 17.80 6.08 -14.27
N THR A 166 18.19 7.35 -14.25
CA THR A 166 18.08 8.23 -13.09
C THR A 166 16.64 8.55 -12.75
N TYR A 167 15.79 8.80 -13.75
CA TYR A 167 14.37 9.04 -13.56
C TYR A 167 13.66 7.79 -12.98
N ILE A 168 13.93 6.62 -13.54
CA ILE A 168 13.37 5.35 -13.03
C ILE A 168 13.79 5.11 -11.58
N LYS A 169 15.07 5.37 -11.23
CA LYS A 169 15.55 5.24 -9.85
C LYS A 169 14.83 6.20 -8.90
N SER A 170 14.68 7.46 -9.28
CA SER A 170 13.95 8.45 -8.48
C SER A 170 12.49 8.04 -8.28
N PHE A 171 11.82 7.58 -9.33
CA PHE A 171 10.46 7.06 -9.26
C PHE A 171 10.35 5.89 -8.28
N LEU A 172 11.20 4.88 -8.42
CA LEU A 172 11.19 3.71 -7.53
C LEU A 172 11.45 4.09 -6.06
N THR A 173 12.38 5.03 -5.83
CA THR A 173 12.66 5.53 -4.47
C THR A 173 11.44 6.23 -3.88
N ASN A 174 10.75 7.06 -4.65
CA ASN A 174 9.54 7.76 -4.21
C ASN A 174 8.40 6.78 -3.91
N VAL A 175 8.19 5.80 -4.80
CA VAL A 175 7.17 4.75 -4.61
C VAL A 175 7.42 3.99 -3.31
N LEU A 176 8.65 3.55 -3.06
CA LEU A 176 9.01 2.82 -1.84
C LEU A 176 8.84 3.66 -0.58
N SER A 177 9.12 4.96 -0.65
CA SER A 177 8.95 5.88 0.47
C SER A 177 7.47 6.11 0.78
N ASN A 178 6.66 6.35 -0.24
CA ASN A 178 5.22 6.64 -0.10
C ASN A 178 4.42 5.43 0.37
N LEU A 179 4.81 4.23 -0.06
CA LEU A 179 4.14 2.98 0.29
C LEU A 179 4.73 2.32 1.56
N SER A 180 5.41 3.10 2.42
CA SER A 180 6.14 2.58 3.57
C SER A 180 5.28 1.81 4.59
N ASN A 181 3.99 2.08 4.67
CA ASN A 181 3.07 1.53 5.68
C ASN A 181 2.11 0.45 5.17
N ILE A 182 2.28 -0.03 3.94
CA ILE A 182 1.41 -1.03 3.33
C ILE A 182 2.20 -2.21 2.78
N ASP A 183 1.54 -3.36 2.62
CA ASP A 183 2.07 -4.48 1.84
C ASP A 183 2.01 -4.11 0.35
N PHE A 184 3.13 -4.27 -0.35
CA PHE A 184 3.28 -3.79 -1.71
C PHE A 184 4.05 -4.74 -2.61
N ASP A 185 3.48 -5.01 -3.79
CA ASP A 185 4.14 -5.73 -4.87
C ASP A 185 4.25 -4.84 -6.12
N LEU A 186 5.44 -4.74 -6.69
CA LEU A 186 5.67 -4.06 -7.97
C LEU A 186 6.07 -5.07 -9.04
N TYR A 187 5.30 -5.13 -10.11
CA TYR A 187 5.55 -5.97 -11.28
C TYR A 187 5.96 -5.13 -12.49
N CYS A 188 6.82 -5.69 -13.33
CA CYS A 188 7.15 -5.12 -14.64
C CYS A 188 6.50 -5.96 -15.73
N GLY A 189 5.63 -5.33 -16.53
CA GLY A 189 4.97 -6.00 -17.63
C GLY A 189 4.49 -5.02 -18.71
N SER A 190 4.71 -5.38 -19.98
CA SER A 190 4.26 -4.61 -21.14
C SER A 190 2.73 -4.44 -21.19
N GLN A 191 2.00 -5.31 -20.48
CA GLN A 191 0.54 -5.25 -20.39
C GLN A 191 0.02 -3.95 -19.75
N ALA A 192 0.85 -3.23 -18.97
CA ALA A 192 0.48 -1.95 -18.39
C ALA A 192 0.52 -0.79 -19.39
N GLN A 193 1.12 -0.95 -20.57
CA GLN A 193 1.26 0.11 -21.57
C GLN A 193 -0.09 0.74 -21.93
N LYS A 194 -0.18 2.06 -21.86
CA LYS A 194 -1.37 2.89 -22.13
C LYS A 194 -2.61 2.51 -21.31
N LYS A 195 -2.45 1.85 -20.17
CA LYS A 195 -3.57 1.45 -19.32
C LYS A 195 -3.57 2.19 -17.99
N LEU A 196 -4.78 2.41 -17.51
CA LEU A 196 -5.09 2.87 -16.17
C LEU A 196 -6.18 1.94 -15.64
N VAL A 197 -5.81 0.93 -14.87
CA VAL A 197 -6.75 -0.06 -14.33
C VAL A 197 -6.48 -0.26 -12.86
N PHE A 198 -7.53 -0.11 -12.05
CA PHE A 198 -7.54 -0.42 -10.63
C PHE A 198 -8.71 -1.34 -10.34
N ALA A 199 -8.43 -2.48 -9.74
CA ALA A 199 -9.45 -3.42 -9.28
C ALA A 199 -9.26 -3.67 -7.79
N ILE A 200 -10.29 -3.36 -7.03
CA ILE A 200 -10.34 -3.54 -5.59
C ILE A 200 -11.29 -4.69 -5.31
N LYS A 201 -10.74 -5.73 -4.74
CA LYS A 201 -11.48 -6.99 -4.52
C LYS A 201 -12.77 -6.74 -3.74
N ASP A 202 -13.86 -7.31 -4.24
CA ASP A 202 -15.20 -7.30 -3.65
C ASP A 202 -15.88 -5.92 -3.52
N ILE A 203 -15.26 -4.84 -4.10
CA ILE A 203 -15.75 -3.49 -3.84
C ILE A 203 -15.99 -2.71 -5.14
N TYR A 204 -14.92 -2.43 -5.88
CA TYR A 204 -14.94 -1.43 -6.93
C TYR A 204 -13.83 -1.66 -7.94
N SER A 205 -14.07 -1.29 -9.18
CA SER A 205 -13.00 -1.19 -10.16
C SER A 205 -13.21 -0.02 -11.12
N ILE A 206 -12.10 0.52 -11.60
CA ILE A 206 -12.05 1.57 -12.61
C ILE A 206 -10.99 1.22 -13.65
N SER A 207 -11.32 1.41 -14.92
CA SER A 207 -10.40 1.16 -16.03
C SER A 207 -10.54 2.22 -17.11
N GLY A 208 -9.44 2.58 -17.75
CA GLY A 208 -9.38 3.52 -18.86
C GLY A 208 -8.11 3.34 -19.69
N MET A 209 -8.07 3.97 -20.83
CA MET A 209 -6.91 4.04 -21.72
C MET A 209 -6.26 5.40 -21.64
N LEU A 210 -4.98 5.46 -21.32
CA LEU A 210 -4.18 6.68 -21.32
C LEU A 210 -3.95 7.15 -22.78
N VAL A 211 -4.30 8.41 -23.06
CA VAL A 211 -4.09 9.02 -24.38
C VAL A 211 -2.84 9.88 -24.39
N ASP A 212 -2.73 10.72 -23.39
CA ASP A 212 -1.59 11.59 -23.12
C ASP A 212 -1.27 11.64 -21.62
N GLN A 213 -0.42 12.56 -21.21
CA GLN A 213 0.04 12.67 -19.81
C GLN A 213 -1.04 13.13 -18.83
N SER A 214 -2.22 13.55 -19.30
CA SER A 214 -3.26 14.18 -18.50
C SER A 214 -4.69 13.72 -18.80
N HIS A 215 -4.91 12.91 -19.86
CA HIS A 215 -6.24 12.46 -20.27
C HIS A 215 -6.32 10.97 -20.49
N CYS A 216 -7.50 10.42 -20.24
CA CYS A 216 -7.83 9.03 -20.51
C CYS A 216 -9.19 8.91 -21.21
N LEU A 217 -9.31 7.92 -22.11
CA LEU A 217 -10.52 7.59 -22.85
C LEU A 217 -11.14 6.29 -22.37
N SER A 218 -12.41 6.12 -22.73
CA SER A 218 -13.17 4.88 -22.50
C SER A 218 -13.13 4.43 -21.06
N VAL A 219 -13.32 5.37 -20.14
CA VAL A 219 -13.27 5.05 -18.71
C VAL A 219 -14.55 4.33 -18.30
N THR A 220 -14.37 3.20 -17.65
CA THR A 220 -15.46 2.39 -17.11
C THR A 220 -15.26 2.21 -15.61
N THR A 221 -16.28 2.49 -14.83
CA THR A 221 -16.34 2.19 -13.39
C THR A 221 -17.32 1.05 -13.14
N ILE A 222 -16.98 0.15 -12.24
CA ILE A 222 -17.79 -1.03 -11.88
C ILE A 222 -17.94 -1.05 -10.37
N GLU A 223 -19.17 -0.89 -9.88
CA GLU A 223 -19.54 -0.93 -8.47
C GLU A 223 -20.17 -2.31 -8.08
N ASP A 224 -20.10 -3.27 -8.97
CA ASP A 224 -20.52 -4.64 -8.74
C ASP A 224 -19.40 -5.46 -8.13
N SER A 225 -19.63 -6.05 -6.96
CA SER A 225 -18.64 -6.85 -6.22
C SER A 225 -18.14 -8.05 -7.02
N SER A 226 -19.01 -8.75 -7.73
CA SER A 226 -18.63 -9.95 -8.49
C SER A 226 -17.78 -9.60 -9.69
N LEU A 227 -18.16 -8.58 -10.46
CA LEU A 227 -17.41 -8.12 -11.64
C LEU A 227 -16.07 -7.50 -11.24
N SER A 228 -16.03 -6.72 -10.14
CA SER A 228 -14.79 -6.15 -9.62
C SER A 228 -13.83 -7.23 -9.15
N THR A 229 -14.34 -8.27 -8.50
CA THR A 229 -13.56 -9.44 -8.09
C THR A 229 -13.05 -10.26 -9.28
N GLU A 230 -13.87 -10.41 -10.33
CA GLU A 230 -13.43 -11.07 -11.56
C GLU A 230 -12.28 -10.30 -12.22
N LEU A 231 -12.39 -8.97 -12.35
CA LEU A 231 -11.32 -8.14 -12.91
C LEU A 231 -10.06 -8.20 -12.02
N TYR A 232 -10.22 -8.14 -10.70
CA TYR A 232 -9.12 -8.32 -9.75
C TYR A 232 -8.37 -9.64 -10.00
N HIS A 233 -9.07 -10.75 -10.13
CA HIS A 233 -8.42 -12.03 -10.40
C HIS A 233 -7.76 -12.10 -11.77
N LYS A 234 -8.33 -11.47 -12.79
CA LYS A 234 -7.72 -11.38 -14.13
C LYS A 234 -6.40 -10.61 -14.08
N ILE A 235 -6.36 -9.45 -13.40
CA ILE A 235 -5.12 -8.68 -13.25
C ILE A 235 -4.07 -9.48 -12.45
N ARG A 236 -4.49 -10.13 -11.36
CA ARG A 236 -3.61 -11.00 -10.56
C ARG A 236 -2.97 -12.09 -11.41
N LEU A 237 -3.75 -12.75 -12.28
CA LEU A 237 -3.21 -13.78 -13.19
C LEU A 237 -2.22 -13.20 -14.21
N LEU A 238 -2.41 -11.96 -14.68
CA LEU A 238 -1.45 -11.27 -15.52
C LEU A 238 -0.17 -10.96 -14.74
N CYS A 239 -0.28 -10.40 -13.53
CA CYS A 239 0.88 -10.12 -12.68
C CYS A 239 1.71 -11.38 -12.40
N ASN A 240 1.08 -12.52 -12.15
CA ASN A 240 1.78 -13.78 -11.89
C ASN A 240 2.62 -14.29 -13.08
N LYS A 241 2.42 -13.77 -14.29
CA LYS A 241 3.18 -14.11 -15.50
C LYS A 241 4.34 -13.13 -15.77
N GLU A 242 4.37 -12.03 -15.04
CA GLU A 242 5.30 -10.94 -15.23
C GLU A 242 6.40 -10.93 -14.16
N SER A 243 7.45 -10.16 -14.38
CA SER A 243 8.57 -10.08 -13.45
C SER A 243 8.20 -9.29 -12.21
N LEU A 244 8.26 -9.92 -11.04
CA LEU A 244 8.19 -9.24 -9.75
C LEU A 244 9.50 -8.49 -9.51
N LEU A 245 9.45 -7.16 -9.43
CA LEU A 245 10.61 -6.31 -9.19
C LEU A 245 10.85 -6.06 -7.70
N ILE A 246 9.77 -5.76 -6.97
CA ILE A 246 9.82 -5.40 -5.56
C ILE A 246 8.65 -6.07 -4.86
N ARG A 247 8.93 -6.65 -3.70
CA ARG A 247 7.93 -7.07 -2.73
C ARG A 247 8.26 -6.47 -1.38
N LYS A 248 7.30 -5.81 -0.79
CA LYS A 248 7.35 -5.31 0.57
C LYS A 248 6.21 -5.92 1.37
N THR A 249 6.57 -6.68 2.36
CA THR A 249 5.61 -7.36 3.23
C THR A 249 6.23 -7.59 4.62
N THR A 250 5.41 -7.94 5.57
CA THR A 250 5.89 -8.31 6.92
C THR A 250 6.45 -9.74 6.93
N ILE A 251 7.39 -10.01 7.82
CA ILE A 251 7.94 -11.36 8.03
C ILE A 251 6.81 -12.34 8.40
N GLU A 252 5.86 -11.92 9.22
CA GLU A 252 4.68 -12.73 9.58
C GLU A 252 3.88 -13.16 8.33
N ASN A 253 3.62 -12.25 7.40
CA ASN A 253 2.93 -12.56 6.14
C ASN A 253 3.76 -13.49 5.25
N MET A 254 5.08 -13.28 5.16
CA MET A 254 5.98 -14.17 4.42
C MET A 254 5.95 -15.59 4.97
N ILE A 255 5.99 -15.75 6.31
CA ILE A 255 5.94 -17.06 6.96
C ILE A 255 4.57 -17.72 6.71
N ARG A 256 3.48 -16.96 6.88
CA ARG A 256 2.11 -17.46 6.69
C ARG A 256 1.86 -17.93 5.26
N ASN A 257 2.44 -17.26 4.28
CA ASN A 257 2.29 -17.58 2.85
C ASN A 257 3.35 -18.56 2.35
N HIS A 258 4.20 -19.11 3.21
CA HIS A 258 5.35 -19.97 2.86
C HIS A 258 6.41 -19.30 1.95
N GLU A 259 6.42 -17.97 1.86
CA GLU A 259 7.35 -17.20 1.02
C GLU A 259 8.70 -16.99 1.70
N TYR A 260 8.74 -17.05 3.03
CA TYR A 260 9.97 -16.89 3.81
C TYR A 260 11.00 -17.96 3.44
N GLU A 261 10.60 -19.22 3.35
CA GLU A 261 11.46 -20.32 2.91
C GLU A 261 11.97 -20.10 1.48
N HIS A 262 11.09 -19.68 0.56
CA HIS A 262 11.49 -19.38 -0.82
C HIS A 262 12.51 -18.25 -0.90
N SER A 263 12.41 -17.24 -0.06
CA SER A 263 13.38 -16.14 -0.02
C SER A 263 14.77 -16.60 0.46
N LEU A 264 14.82 -17.56 1.38
CA LEU A 264 16.08 -18.14 1.88
C LEU A 264 16.79 -18.98 0.80
N PHE A 265 16.02 -19.68 -0.04
CA PHE A 265 16.58 -20.54 -1.10
C PHE A 265 16.81 -19.83 -2.44
N ALA A 266 16.51 -18.53 -2.53
CA ALA A 266 16.68 -17.79 -3.77
C ALA A 266 18.14 -17.74 -4.21
N GLN A 267 18.44 -18.30 -5.38
CA GLN A 267 19.78 -18.26 -5.97
C GLN A 267 20.14 -16.81 -6.37
N ASN A 268 21.43 -16.45 -6.22
CA ASN A 268 21.94 -15.12 -6.56
C ASN A 268 21.29 -13.96 -5.80
N SER A 269 20.75 -14.24 -4.62
CA SER A 269 20.20 -13.19 -3.75
C SER A 269 21.29 -12.51 -2.93
N SER A 270 21.04 -11.24 -2.57
CA SER A 270 21.82 -10.52 -1.58
C SER A 270 20.87 -9.95 -0.54
N SER A 271 21.09 -10.26 0.72
CA SER A 271 20.30 -9.74 1.82
C SER A 271 20.93 -8.46 2.36
N ILE A 272 20.20 -7.36 2.38
CA ILE A 272 20.61 -6.12 3.05
C ILE A 272 19.80 -6.03 4.33
N LEU A 273 20.49 -6.08 5.47
CA LEU A 273 19.85 -6.10 6.77
C LEU A 273 19.93 -4.72 7.43
N GLY A 274 18.77 -4.19 7.81
CA GLY A 274 18.66 -2.97 8.61
C GLY A 274 18.82 -3.20 10.11
N HIS A 275 18.76 -4.45 10.56
CA HIS A 275 18.98 -4.89 11.93
C HIS A 275 19.60 -6.28 11.92
N PHE A 276 20.25 -6.67 13.02
CA PHE A 276 20.58 -8.06 13.21
C PHE A 276 19.29 -8.87 13.43
N THR A 277 19.27 -10.11 12.90
CA THR A 277 18.08 -10.96 12.85
C THR A 277 18.33 -12.30 13.54
N GLU A 278 17.27 -13.07 13.72
CA GLU A 278 17.31 -14.44 14.25
C GLU A 278 18.16 -15.39 13.41
N HIS A 279 18.48 -15.05 12.16
CA HIS A 279 19.25 -15.89 11.24
C HIS A 279 20.59 -16.35 11.81
N PHE A 280 21.24 -15.51 12.62
CA PHE A 280 22.57 -15.76 13.16
C PHE A 280 22.56 -16.25 14.60
N LEU A 281 21.41 -16.62 15.15
CA LEU A 281 21.33 -17.16 16.51
C LEU A 281 21.93 -18.58 16.57
N PRO A 282 22.82 -18.86 17.52
CA PRO A 282 23.19 -20.25 17.82
C PRO A 282 21.99 -20.98 18.43
N ASP A 283 21.93 -22.29 18.23
CA ASP A 283 20.78 -23.13 18.61
C ASP A 283 20.37 -22.97 20.07
N ASP A 284 21.35 -22.92 20.97
CA ASP A 284 21.15 -22.76 22.42
C ASP A 284 20.56 -21.39 22.80
N LEU A 285 21.04 -20.32 22.16
CA LEU A 285 20.51 -18.98 22.37
C LEU A 285 19.13 -18.82 21.72
N TYR A 286 18.90 -19.46 20.57
CA TYR A 286 17.59 -19.47 19.92
C TYR A 286 16.52 -20.08 20.83
N GLU A 287 16.78 -21.26 21.40
CA GLU A 287 15.84 -21.94 22.33
C GLU A 287 15.56 -21.08 23.57
N GLU A 288 16.60 -20.44 24.13
CA GLU A 288 16.46 -19.53 25.27
C GLU A 288 15.51 -18.37 24.96
N LEU A 289 15.73 -17.69 23.84
CA LEU A 289 14.91 -16.56 23.40
C LEU A 289 13.51 -16.99 22.98
N PHE A 290 13.40 -18.09 22.26
CA PHE A 290 12.13 -18.65 21.83
C PHE A 290 11.22 -18.97 23.03
N ASN A 291 11.75 -19.61 24.05
CA ASN A 291 11.00 -19.93 25.26
C ASN A 291 10.56 -18.66 26.02
N LYS A 292 11.40 -17.62 26.03
CA LYS A 292 11.08 -16.35 26.67
C LYS A 292 10.02 -15.54 25.91
N TYR A 293 10.06 -15.54 24.59
CA TYR A 293 9.26 -14.67 23.73
C TYR A 293 8.19 -15.39 22.92
N SER A 294 7.99 -16.71 23.08
CA SER A 294 7.02 -17.50 22.30
C SER A 294 5.59 -16.93 22.33
N SER A 295 5.21 -16.27 23.43
CA SER A 295 3.88 -15.68 23.59
C SER A 295 3.57 -14.50 22.66
N ILE A 296 4.59 -13.86 22.06
CA ILE A 296 4.36 -12.76 21.10
C ILE A 296 3.94 -13.26 19.72
N PHE A 297 4.17 -14.55 19.41
CA PHE A 297 3.85 -15.16 18.10
C PHE A 297 2.45 -15.74 18.04
N ASN A 298 1.43 -15.00 18.46
CA ASN A 298 0.05 -15.50 18.59
C ASN A 298 -0.52 -16.10 17.30
N ASN A 299 -0.01 -15.68 16.12
CA ASN A 299 -0.51 -16.07 14.81
C ASN A 299 0.42 -17.06 14.06
N LEU A 300 1.57 -17.40 14.61
CA LEU A 300 2.55 -18.30 13.99
C LEU A 300 2.72 -19.58 14.81
N LYS A 301 2.77 -20.72 14.12
CA LYS A 301 2.96 -22.01 14.77
C LYS A 301 4.39 -22.15 15.26
N PRO A 302 4.61 -22.51 16.53
CA PRO A 302 5.95 -22.72 17.11
C PRO A 302 6.82 -23.67 16.29
N GLU A 303 6.25 -24.74 15.79
CA GLU A 303 6.95 -25.76 14.98
C GLU A 303 7.48 -25.16 13.66
N THR A 304 6.71 -24.23 13.07
CA THR A 304 7.13 -23.54 11.84
C THR A 304 8.37 -22.69 12.10
N LEU A 305 8.38 -21.89 13.18
CA LEU A 305 9.51 -21.04 13.53
C LEU A 305 10.78 -21.86 13.85
N LYS A 306 10.65 -22.94 14.59
CA LYS A 306 11.77 -23.86 14.87
C LYS A 306 12.32 -24.50 13.60
N ARG A 307 11.44 -24.91 12.68
CA ARG A 307 11.84 -25.44 11.39
C ARG A 307 12.60 -24.41 10.57
N LEU A 308 12.10 -23.15 10.52
CA LEU A 308 12.76 -22.05 9.82
C LEU A 308 14.16 -21.78 10.40
N HIS A 309 14.31 -21.75 11.71
CA HIS A 309 15.62 -21.61 12.34
C HIS A 309 16.58 -22.72 11.91
N THR A 310 16.16 -23.99 11.95
CA THR A 310 16.97 -25.12 11.53
C THR A 310 17.42 -25.00 10.07
N ILE A 311 16.50 -24.63 9.16
CA ILE A 311 16.78 -24.42 7.73
C ILE A 311 17.80 -23.28 7.58
N THR A 312 17.57 -22.14 8.22
CA THR A 312 18.45 -20.96 8.12
C THR A 312 19.86 -21.27 8.64
N ALA A 313 19.96 -21.92 9.80
CA ALA A 313 21.24 -22.33 10.36
C ALA A 313 22.02 -23.28 9.42
N GLN A 314 21.31 -24.20 8.77
CA GLN A 314 21.92 -25.11 7.80
C GLN A 314 22.39 -24.37 6.54
N LEU A 315 21.58 -23.43 6.01
CA LEU A 315 21.94 -22.60 4.86
C LEU A 315 23.19 -21.75 5.11
N LEU A 316 23.27 -21.11 6.28
CA LEU A 316 24.42 -20.28 6.65
C LEU A 316 25.70 -21.10 6.82
N ARG A 317 25.60 -22.39 7.15
CA ARG A 317 26.76 -23.28 7.29
C ARG A 317 27.23 -23.88 5.95
N CYS A 318 26.32 -24.08 4.99
CA CYS A 318 26.61 -24.93 3.83
C CYS A 318 26.38 -24.27 2.47
N SER A 319 25.83 -23.06 2.42
CA SER A 319 25.42 -22.42 1.16
C SER A 319 26.14 -21.11 0.91
N SER A 320 26.14 -20.69 -0.36
CA SER A 320 26.59 -19.36 -0.76
C SER A 320 25.53 -18.33 -0.40
N VAL A 321 25.81 -17.50 0.60
CA VAL A 321 24.90 -16.45 1.08
C VAL A 321 25.65 -15.13 1.14
N LYS A 322 25.07 -14.10 0.53
CA LYS A 322 25.60 -12.76 0.57
C LYS A 322 24.76 -11.84 1.45
N ILE A 323 25.36 -11.31 2.50
CA ILE A 323 24.71 -10.45 3.47
C ILE A 323 25.47 -9.14 3.58
N ILE A 324 24.74 -8.05 3.54
CA ILE A 324 25.25 -6.69 3.63
C ILE A 324 24.65 -6.03 4.86
N LEU A 325 25.49 -5.46 5.70
CA LEU A 325 25.12 -4.67 6.88
C LEU A 325 25.76 -3.27 6.76
N TYR A 326 25.11 -2.27 7.33
CA TYR A 326 25.74 -0.96 7.54
C TYR A 326 26.46 -0.93 8.90
N ALA A 327 27.54 -0.15 8.99
CA ALA A 327 28.30 0.00 10.23
C ALA A 327 27.44 0.53 11.40
N SER A 328 26.45 1.39 11.12
CA SER A 328 25.46 1.82 12.11
C SER A 328 24.69 0.67 12.72
N VAL A 329 24.22 -0.29 11.91
CA VAL A 329 23.47 -1.47 12.39
C VAL A 329 24.30 -2.28 13.40
N PHE A 330 25.59 -2.44 13.10
CA PHE A 330 26.49 -3.15 14.01
C PHE A 330 26.70 -2.38 15.32
N ASN A 331 26.94 -1.07 15.26
CA ASN A 331 27.11 -0.22 16.42
C ASN A 331 25.82 -0.17 17.28
N ASP A 332 24.68 -0.03 16.65
CA ASP A 332 23.38 0.02 17.33
C ASP A 332 23.13 -1.31 18.07
N PHE A 333 23.41 -2.45 17.47
CA PHE A 333 23.28 -3.75 18.11
C PHE A 333 24.21 -3.89 19.34
N ILE A 334 25.47 -3.44 19.23
CA ILE A 334 26.39 -3.51 20.35
C ILE A 334 25.92 -2.64 21.53
N VAL A 335 25.36 -1.46 21.24
CA VAL A 335 24.90 -0.51 22.27
C VAL A 335 23.54 -0.93 22.85
N SER A 336 22.54 -1.13 22.01
CA SER A 336 21.16 -1.41 22.44
C SER A 336 20.88 -2.88 22.73
N GLY A 337 21.54 -3.78 21.99
CA GLY A 337 21.22 -5.22 22.01
C GLY A 337 19.90 -5.56 21.28
N GLU A 338 19.42 -4.64 20.45
CA GLU A 338 18.16 -4.84 19.71
C GLU A 338 18.37 -5.86 18.60
N LEU A 339 17.50 -6.88 18.58
CA LEU A 339 17.48 -7.95 17.59
C LEU A 339 16.09 -8.00 16.95
N ASP A 340 16.03 -8.14 15.64
CA ASP A 340 14.79 -8.48 14.94
C ASP A 340 14.58 -10.00 15.01
N PHE A 341 13.55 -10.42 15.74
CA PHE A 341 13.21 -11.81 15.96
C PHE A 341 11.87 -12.11 15.27
N TYR A 342 11.93 -12.55 14.02
CA TYR A 342 10.77 -12.77 13.13
C TYR A 342 9.84 -11.55 13.00
N GLY A 343 10.42 -10.34 12.85
CA GLY A 343 9.68 -9.09 12.73
C GLY A 343 9.33 -8.42 14.05
N PHE A 344 9.67 -9.04 15.19
CA PHE A 344 9.51 -8.45 16.51
C PHE A 344 10.85 -8.01 17.09
N ARG A 345 10.91 -6.78 17.57
CA ARG A 345 12.13 -6.28 18.21
C ARG A 345 12.23 -6.75 19.63
N ILE A 346 13.30 -7.49 19.93
CA ILE A 346 13.62 -7.96 21.27
C ILE A 346 14.98 -7.41 21.70
N GLN A 347 15.23 -7.35 23.00
CA GLN A 347 16.51 -6.92 23.55
C GLN A 347 17.31 -8.08 24.13
N LEU A 348 18.56 -8.19 23.69
CA LEU A 348 19.55 -9.15 24.21
C LEU A 348 20.33 -8.54 25.37
N THR A 349 20.61 -9.33 26.38
CA THR A 349 21.55 -8.97 27.45
C THR A 349 22.98 -8.86 26.88
N PRO A 350 23.93 -8.16 27.56
CA PRO A 350 25.32 -8.10 27.12
C PRO A 350 25.97 -9.47 26.90
N GLU A 351 25.63 -10.45 27.71
CA GLU A 351 26.13 -11.82 27.60
C GLU A 351 25.55 -12.54 26.36
N GLN A 352 24.25 -12.39 26.10
CA GLN A 352 23.59 -12.94 24.92
C GLN A 352 24.15 -12.31 23.64
N ARG A 353 24.42 -10.98 23.63
CA ARG A 353 25.08 -10.29 22.51
C ARG A 353 26.46 -10.85 22.21
N LEU A 354 27.25 -11.13 23.25
CA LEU A 354 28.57 -11.72 23.07
C LEU A 354 28.49 -13.10 22.44
N ARG A 355 27.54 -13.97 22.90
CA ARG A 355 27.28 -15.28 22.29
C ARG A 355 26.90 -15.18 20.83
N TYR A 356 26.01 -14.24 20.52
CA TYR A 356 25.57 -13.96 19.15
C TYR A 356 26.74 -13.57 18.23
N ILE A 357 27.54 -12.57 18.62
CA ILE A 357 28.68 -12.09 17.82
C ILE A 357 29.73 -13.17 17.64
N LYS A 358 30.05 -13.94 18.68
CA LYS A 358 30.98 -15.08 18.55
C LYS A 358 30.48 -16.09 17.52
N HIS A 359 29.18 -16.40 17.53
CA HIS A 359 28.61 -17.33 16.57
C HIS A 359 28.65 -16.78 15.13
N VAL A 360 28.40 -15.49 14.92
CA VAL A 360 28.56 -14.83 13.60
C VAL A 360 30.00 -14.97 13.10
N ASP A 361 30.99 -14.77 13.97
CA ASP A 361 32.41 -14.91 13.61
C ASP A 361 32.77 -16.37 13.29
N GLU A 362 32.28 -17.33 14.07
CA GLU A 362 32.41 -18.76 13.81
C GLU A 362 31.79 -19.19 12.47
N LEU A 363 30.59 -18.71 12.15
CA LEU A 363 29.94 -18.97 10.87
C LEU A 363 30.80 -18.45 9.69
N ARG A 364 31.34 -17.24 9.82
CA ARG A 364 32.21 -16.65 8.81
C ARG A 364 33.51 -17.40 8.62
N GLN A 365 34.10 -17.91 9.71
CA GLN A 365 35.35 -18.70 9.65
C GLN A 365 35.12 -20.10 9.06
N ASN A 366 33.96 -20.70 9.31
CA ASN A 366 33.67 -22.08 8.91
C ASN A 366 32.99 -22.19 7.53
N ASN A 367 32.48 -21.09 6.97
CA ASN A 367 31.87 -21.07 5.65
C ASN A 367 32.49 -19.98 4.76
N GLU A 368 33.42 -20.37 3.90
CA GLU A 368 34.07 -19.45 2.94
C GLU A 368 33.10 -18.86 1.90
N GLN A 369 31.92 -19.45 1.73
CA GLN A 369 30.88 -18.98 0.82
C GLN A 369 29.91 -17.98 1.48
N LEU A 370 30.03 -17.74 2.78
CA LEU A 370 29.30 -16.70 3.50
C LEU A 370 30.00 -15.33 3.30
N ASP A 371 29.49 -14.55 2.36
CA ASP A 371 29.98 -13.19 2.08
C ASP A 371 29.25 -12.18 2.97
N LEU A 372 29.78 -11.94 4.16
CA LEU A 372 29.29 -10.93 5.10
C LEU A 372 30.08 -9.63 4.94
N LYS A 373 29.42 -8.59 4.38
CA LYS A 373 30.01 -7.26 4.18
C LYS A 373 29.41 -6.23 5.11
N VAL A 374 30.30 -5.46 5.74
CA VAL A 374 29.91 -4.27 6.49
C VAL A 374 30.29 -3.04 5.66
N LEU A 375 29.28 -2.27 5.27
CA LEU A 375 29.49 -1.03 4.52
C LEU A 375 29.59 0.17 5.48
N PRO A 376 30.41 1.17 5.18
CA PRO A 376 30.34 2.45 5.88
C PRO A 376 28.97 3.10 5.65
N ASN A 377 28.56 3.94 6.58
CA ASN A 377 27.29 4.68 6.49
C ASN A 377 27.35 5.72 5.37
#